data_392057f57c6fae2c2bee8dc3e3c58aec
#
_entry.id   392057f57c6fae2c2bee8dc3e3c58aec
#
_cell.length_a   1.000
_cell.length_b   1.000
_cell.length_c   1.000
_cell.angle_alpha   90.00
_cell.angle_beta   90.00
_cell.angle_gamma   90.00
#
_symmetry.space_group_name_H-M   'P 1'
#
loop_
_entity.id
_entity.type
_entity.pdbx_description
1 polymer ?
#
loop_
_entity_poly.entity_id
_entity_poly.type
_entity_poly.pdbx_seq_one_letter_code
_entity_poly.pdbx_strand_id
1 'polypeptide(L)'
;MIPQNIDRKVILAAIQNIDENGIPKARLSRTYNLKYNGKLYPPKYLISVANKIINGNELEPFAFGGGAETNGFLEKLGFEIITCTSEEVTAPTAESDEMEVVTVVIGNQTGNCPDNYERFSFMEDAIRENKSADIILFPAGYFYFDQQRIIQINKLCNQLSAFLKSLGCLSTVCIGIDCDDGNDQLAVAVNQEGIQAIGRKFYPTADEDGYIRKAKTYSELEMGYPRIFKVKGKSIFLAVCYDGFGIRHCNLPDLGIDIVLVLAHQFWKRGEGPSGDVDFARKGFAGASQHWNCPVFGTAVFFCRDIPENWPTGVLWTDQSQSVRHFKYHENEL
;
A
#
# COMPACT_ATOMS: atom_id res chain seq x y z
N MET A 1 17.18 30.30 -16.20
CA MET A 1 16.71 30.63 -17.58
C MET A 1 16.52 29.33 -18.35
N ILE A 2 15.41 29.18 -19.07
CA ILE A 2 15.10 27.97 -19.85
C ILE A 2 15.98 27.95 -21.11
N PRO A 3 16.66 26.81 -21.41
CA PRO A 3 17.50 26.67 -22.60
C PRO A 3 16.70 26.86 -23.91
N GLN A 4 17.27 27.60 -24.87
CA GLN A 4 16.60 27.93 -26.12
C GLN A 4 16.52 26.77 -27.12
N ASN A 5 17.29 25.70 -26.91
CA ASN A 5 17.28 24.49 -27.74
C ASN A 5 16.17 23.48 -27.38
N ILE A 6 15.32 23.81 -26.41
CA ILE A 6 14.13 23.03 -26.11
C ILE A 6 12.98 23.46 -27.01
N ASP A 7 12.64 22.63 -27.96
CA ASP A 7 11.53 22.85 -28.89
C ASP A 7 10.29 21.99 -28.53
N ARG A 8 9.24 22.12 -29.35
CA ARG A 8 8.00 21.33 -29.15
C ARG A 8 8.26 19.82 -29.22
N LYS A 9 9.18 19.33 -30.05
CA LYS A 9 9.46 17.90 -30.19
C LYS A 9 10.09 17.34 -28.91
N VAL A 10 11.00 18.13 -28.32
CA VAL A 10 11.65 17.74 -27.05
C VAL A 10 10.66 17.72 -25.90
N ILE A 11 9.71 18.66 -25.87
CA ILE A 11 8.61 18.64 -24.87
C ILE A 11 7.72 17.41 -25.05
N LEU A 12 7.38 17.02 -26.28
CA LEU A 12 6.61 15.79 -26.52
C LEU A 12 7.37 14.54 -26.10
N ALA A 13 8.67 14.47 -26.33
CA ALA A 13 9.52 13.38 -25.83
C ALA A 13 9.58 13.37 -24.29
N ALA A 14 9.61 14.55 -23.65
CA ALA A 14 9.53 14.64 -22.20
C ALA A 14 8.19 14.19 -21.64
N ILE A 15 7.08 14.48 -22.32
CA ILE A 15 5.74 13.96 -21.97
C ILE A 15 5.74 12.44 -22.01
N GLN A 16 6.25 11.85 -23.10
CA GLN A 16 6.34 10.39 -23.20
C GLN A 16 7.22 9.79 -22.10
N ASN A 17 8.36 10.39 -21.81
CA ASN A 17 9.24 9.94 -20.72
C ASN A 17 8.56 10.00 -19.36
N ILE A 18 7.77 11.05 -19.10
CA ILE A 18 6.99 11.19 -17.87
C ILE A 18 5.86 10.15 -17.81
N ASP A 19 5.21 9.85 -18.94
CA ASP A 19 4.16 8.80 -19.00
C ASP A 19 4.73 7.40 -18.67
N GLU A 20 5.96 7.14 -19.06
CA GLU A 20 6.64 5.86 -18.81
C GLU A 20 7.22 5.75 -17.39
N ASN A 21 7.75 6.85 -16.84
CA ASN A 21 8.52 6.84 -15.59
C ASN A 21 7.80 7.51 -14.40
N GLY A 22 6.68 8.20 -14.65
CA GLY A 22 5.92 8.91 -13.62
C GLY A 22 6.51 10.27 -13.23
N ILE A 23 5.86 10.93 -12.27
CA ILE A 23 6.25 12.24 -11.73
C ILE A 23 6.63 12.08 -10.27
N PRO A 24 7.86 12.41 -9.85
CA PRO A 24 8.25 12.39 -8.45
C PRO A 24 7.35 13.31 -7.60
N LYS A 25 6.94 12.88 -6.40
CA LYS A 25 6.05 13.67 -5.50
C LYS A 25 6.56 15.10 -5.27
N ALA A 26 7.86 15.28 -5.12
CA ALA A 26 8.49 16.60 -4.95
C ALA A 26 8.44 17.51 -6.21
N ARG A 27 8.06 16.97 -7.36
CA ARG A 27 7.99 17.68 -8.65
C ARG A 27 6.56 17.96 -9.10
N LEU A 28 5.55 17.62 -8.30
CA LEU A 28 4.14 17.92 -8.59
C LEU A 28 3.90 19.44 -8.62
N SER A 29 3.04 19.88 -9.52
CA SER A 29 2.64 21.29 -9.61
C SER A 29 1.48 21.57 -8.64
N ARG A 30 1.50 22.78 -8.05
CA ARG A 30 0.43 23.23 -7.13
C ARG A 30 -0.51 24.27 -7.76
N THR A 31 -0.07 24.95 -8.80
CA THR A 31 -0.79 26.12 -9.32
C THR A 31 -1.10 26.02 -10.81
N TYR A 32 -0.22 25.45 -11.62
CA TYR A 32 -0.37 25.39 -13.07
C TYR A 32 -0.07 23.99 -13.59
N ASN A 33 -0.84 23.52 -14.57
CA ASN A 33 -0.53 22.27 -15.29
C ASN A 33 -0.57 22.52 -16.80
N LEU A 34 0.31 21.82 -17.52
CA LEU A 34 0.21 21.68 -18.97
C LEU A 34 -0.81 20.57 -19.27
N LYS A 35 -1.83 20.88 -20.08
CA LYS A 35 -2.83 19.92 -20.52
C LYS A 35 -2.46 19.38 -21.89
N TYR A 36 -2.31 18.06 -22.03
CA TYR A 36 -2.03 17.40 -23.28
C TYR A 36 -2.68 16.02 -23.36
N ASN A 37 -3.45 15.76 -24.41
CA ASN A 37 -4.19 14.51 -24.61
C ASN A 37 -5.01 14.04 -23.37
N GLY A 38 -5.65 14.99 -22.69
CA GLY A 38 -6.47 14.73 -21.51
C GLY A 38 -5.69 14.50 -20.22
N LYS A 39 -4.36 14.48 -20.26
CA LYS A 39 -3.49 14.36 -19.09
C LYS A 39 -2.90 15.70 -18.67
N LEU A 40 -2.48 15.77 -17.40
CA LEU A 40 -1.92 16.97 -16.79
C LEU A 40 -0.45 16.72 -16.39
N TYR A 41 0.42 17.68 -16.73
CA TYR A 41 1.85 17.59 -16.49
C TYR A 41 2.36 18.83 -15.76
N PRO A 42 3.23 18.71 -14.72
CA PRO A 42 3.82 19.84 -14.05
C PRO A 42 4.76 20.60 -15.01
N PRO A 43 4.48 21.87 -15.35
CA PRO A 43 5.22 22.59 -16.37
C PRO A 43 6.72 22.68 -16.11
N LYS A 44 7.08 22.89 -14.85
CA LYS A 44 8.48 23.02 -14.41
C LYS A 44 9.26 21.70 -14.50
N TYR A 45 8.62 20.59 -14.11
CA TYR A 45 9.23 19.28 -14.23
C TYR A 45 9.36 18.83 -15.68
N LEU A 46 8.36 19.14 -16.50
CA LEU A 46 8.38 18.86 -17.93
C LEU A 46 9.59 19.51 -18.63
N ILE A 47 9.88 20.78 -18.34
CA ILE A 47 11.07 21.47 -18.86
C ILE A 47 12.36 20.84 -18.32
N SER A 48 12.39 20.42 -17.06
CA SER A 48 13.56 19.74 -16.47
C SER A 48 13.87 18.42 -17.17
N VAL A 49 12.85 17.59 -17.45
CA VAL A 49 12.99 16.33 -18.21
C VAL A 49 13.37 16.61 -19.66
N ALA A 50 12.77 17.62 -20.29
CA ALA A 50 13.12 18.03 -21.63
C ALA A 50 14.62 18.44 -21.75
N ASN A 51 15.12 19.14 -20.74
CA ASN A 51 16.56 19.48 -20.69
C ASN A 51 17.44 18.24 -20.51
N LYS A 52 17.02 17.28 -19.71
CA LYS A 52 17.74 16.01 -19.57
C LYS A 52 17.84 15.25 -20.89
N ILE A 53 16.77 15.24 -21.67
CA ILE A 53 16.73 14.57 -22.97
C ILE A 53 17.71 15.22 -23.98
N ILE A 54 17.76 16.56 -24.05
CA ILE A 54 18.55 17.24 -25.08
C ILE A 54 19.95 17.64 -24.61
N ASN A 55 20.14 17.93 -23.32
CA ASN A 55 21.39 18.44 -22.76
C ASN A 55 22.05 17.47 -21.75
N GLY A 56 21.44 16.31 -21.47
CA GLY A 56 22.00 15.23 -20.65
C GLY A 56 21.82 15.39 -19.13
N ASN A 57 21.29 16.51 -18.63
CA ASN A 57 21.09 16.76 -17.20
C ASN A 57 19.72 17.39 -16.90
N GLU A 58 19.11 17.04 -15.79
CA GLU A 58 17.92 17.73 -15.29
C GLU A 58 18.26 19.14 -14.82
N LEU A 59 17.34 20.08 -15.03
CA LEU A 59 17.46 21.42 -14.46
C LEU A 59 17.02 21.40 -12.99
N GLU A 60 17.85 22.01 -12.15
CA GLU A 60 17.49 22.22 -10.76
C GLU A 60 16.23 23.09 -10.63
N PRO A 61 15.36 22.84 -9.62
CA PRO A 61 14.13 23.60 -9.45
C PRO A 61 14.30 25.11 -9.35
N PHE A 62 15.47 25.58 -8.94
CA PHE A 62 15.78 27.00 -8.78
C PHE A 62 16.48 27.61 -9.99
N ALA A 63 16.84 26.84 -11.02
CA ALA A 63 17.56 27.32 -12.20
C ALA A 63 16.72 28.26 -13.07
N PHE A 64 15.40 28.23 -12.96
CA PHE A 64 14.46 29.06 -13.72
C PHE A 64 13.17 29.31 -12.94
N GLY A 65 12.46 30.40 -13.29
CA GLY A 65 11.22 30.80 -12.63
C GLY A 65 10.05 29.85 -12.94
N GLY A 66 9.19 29.61 -11.96
CA GLY A 66 7.87 29.03 -12.20
C GLY A 66 6.86 30.09 -12.67
N GLY A 67 5.64 29.71 -12.94
CA GLY A 67 4.59 30.64 -13.38
C GLY A 67 4.88 31.25 -14.74
N ALA A 68 4.96 32.56 -14.80
CA ALA A 68 5.01 33.32 -16.09
C ALA A 68 6.16 32.89 -17.02
N GLU A 69 7.36 32.62 -16.51
CA GLU A 69 8.50 32.20 -17.34
C GLU A 69 8.26 30.83 -17.96
N THR A 70 7.92 29.87 -17.14
CA THR A 70 7.67 28.48 -17.56
C THR A 70 6.43 28.36 -18.44
N ASN A 71 5.32 28.98 -18.02
CA ASN A 71 4.03 28.88 -18.71
C ASN A 71 4.11 29.59 -20.08
N GLY A 72 4.64 30.84 -20.12
CA GLY A 72 4.79 31.59 -21.37
C GLY A 72 5.74 30.90 -22.34
N PHE A 73 6.74 30.16 -21.88
CA PHE A 73 7.60 29.36 -22.75
C PHE A 73 6.83 28.21 -23.40
N LEU A 74 6.05 27.45 -22.62
CA LEU A 74 5.27 26.29 -23.11
C LEU A 74 4.10 26.74 -24.01
N GLU A 75 3.44 27.85 -23.68
CA GLU A 75 2.39 28.46 -24.51
C GLU A 75 2.91 28.89 -25.88
N LYS A 76 4.11 29.48 -25.94
CA LYS A 76 4.78 29.81 -27.22
C LYS A 76 5.07 28.58 -28.08
N LEU A 77 5.28 27.42 -27.45
CA LEU A 77 5.41 26.12 -28.11
C LEU A 77 4.06 25.51 -28.50
N GLY A 78 2.92 26.18 -28.22
CA GLY A 78 1.58 25.77 -28.59
C GLY A 78 0.98 24.74 -27.64
N PHE A 79 1.38 24.73 -26.36
CA PHE A 79 0.75 23.91 -25.31
C PHE A 79 -0.25 24.74 -24.51
N GLU A 80 -1.32 24.09 -24.06
CA GLU A 80 -2.32 24.67 -23.18
C GLU A 80 -1.83 24.60 -21.72
N ILE A 81 -1.79 25.76 -21.04
CA ILE A 81 -1.52 25.84 -19.61
C ILE A 81 -2.82 26.18 -18.89
N ILE A 82 -3.16 25.39 -17.90
CA ILE A 82 -4.34 25.60 -17.06
C ILE A 82 -3.92 25.94 -15.63
N THR A 83 -4.70 26.81 -14.98
CA THR A 83 -4.54 27.11 -13.56
C THR A 83 -5.31 26.07 -12.76
N CYS A 84 -4.72 25.51 -11.73
CA CYS A 84 -5.43 24.68 -10.77
C CYS A 84 -6.34 25.59 -9.92
N THR A 85 -7.49 26.02 -10.43
CA THR A 85 -8.54 26.64 -9.62
C THR A 85 -9.33 25.54 -8.94
N SER A 86 -9.70 25.77 -7.68
CA SER A 86 -10.43 24.83 -6.84
C SER A 86 -11.87 24.53 -7.29
N GLU A 87 -12.29 25.01 -8.48
CA GLU A 87 -13.63 24.87 -9.00
C GLU A 87 -13.59 24.72 -10.53
N GLU A 88 -13.25 23.59 -11.04
CA GLU A 88 -13.61 23.04 -12.36
C GLU A 88 -12.68 21.91 -12.76
N VAL A 89 -12.86 20.77 -12.13
CA VAL A 89 -12.48 19.49 -12.71
C VAL A 89 -13.74 18.67 -12.88
N THR A 90 -14.51 19.01 -13.89
CA THR A 90 -15.36 18.02 -14.54
C THR A 90 -14.51 17.32 -15.61
N ALA A 91 -13.55 16.54 -15.14
CA ALA A 91 -12.97 15.45 -15.91
C ALA A 91 -13.92 14.24 -15.83
N PRO A 92 -13.83 13.27 -16.76
CA PRO A 92 -14.56 12.02 -16.63
C PRO A 92 -14.23 11.47 -15.25
N THR A 93 -15.25 11.21 -14.42
CA THR A 93 -15.22 10.82 -13.02
C THR A 93 -13.81 10.45 -12.56
N ALA A 94 -13.08 11.41 -11.98
CA ALA A 94 -11.86 11.11 -11.24
C ALA A 94 -12.32 10.06 -10.21
N GLU A 95 -11.85 8.84 -10.36
CA GLU A 95 -11.83 7.92 -9.25
C GLU A 95 -11.25 8.73 -8.10
N SER A 96 -12.00 8.90 -7.02
CA SER A 96 -11.61 9.69 -5.88
C SER A 96 -10.19 9.22 -5.50
N ASP A 97 -9.26 10.16 -5.29
CA ASP A 97 -7.89 9.84 -4.88
C ASP A 97 -7.89 9.17 -3.49
N GLU A 98 -9.09 9.03 -2.92
CA GLU A 98 -9.43 8.34 -1.70
C GLU A 98 -9.45 6.83 -1.93
N MET A 99 -8.78 6.11 -1.04
CA MET A 99 -8.76 4.66 -1.02
C MET A 99 -9.50 4.18 0.23
N GLU A 100 -10.51 3.35 0.03
CA GLU A 100 -11.22 2.69 1.10
C GLU A 100 -10.51 1.40 1.49
N VAL A 101 -10.06 1.32 2.76
CA VAL A 101 -9.39 0.15 3.32
C VAL A 101 -10.24 -0.40 4.47
N VAL A 102 -10.73 -1.61 4.32
CA VAL A 102 -11.47 -2.33 5.35
C VAL A 102 -10.54 -3.30 6.05
N THR A 103 -10.51 -3.28 7.39
CA THR A 103 -9.74 -4.20 8.21
C THR A 103 -10.67 -5.12 8.99
N VAL A 104 -10.46 -6.42 8.88
CA VAL A 104 -11.18 -7.42 9.67
C VAL A 104 -10.39 -7.70 10.93
N VAL A 105 -10.93 -7.33 12.09
CA VAL A 105 -10.34 -7.57 13.40
C VAL A 105 -11.20 -8.57 14.15
N ILE A 106 -10.59 -9.62 14.67
CA ILE A 106 -11.30 -10.74 15.30
C ILE A 106 -11.13 -10.65 16.82
N GLY A 107 -12.25 -10.47 17.54
CA GLY A 107 -12.28 -10.51 19.00
C GLY A 107 -12.73 -11.85 19.56
N ASN A 108 -12.42 -12.09 20.82
CA ASN A 108 -12.89 -13.25 21.60
C ASN A 108 -12.69 -14.63 20.92
N GLN A 109 -11.68 -14.76 20.05
CA GLN A 109 -11.36 -16.05 19.48
C GLN A 109 -11.02 -17.03 20.60
N THR A 110 -11.70 -18.18 20.64
CA THR A 110 -11.46 -19.26 21.60
C THR A 110 -10.67 -20.40 20.96
N GLY A 111 -10.21 -21.38 21.76
CA GLY A 111 -9.37 -22.47 21.27
C GLY A 111 -9.97 -23.38 20.19
N ASN A 112 -11.28 -23.31 19.95
CA ASN A 112 -11.92 -23.95 18.80
C ASN A 112 -11.82 -23.02 17.59
N CYS A 113 -10.63 -22.95 16.99
CA CYS A 113 -10.48 -22.23 15.74
C CYS A 113 -11.35 -22.84 14.65
N PRO A 114 -12.14 -22.03 13.91
CA PRO A 114 -12.84 -22.48 12.73
C PRO A 114 -11.88 -23.15 11.75
N ASP A 115 -12.34 -24.16 11.03
CA ASP A 115 -11.53 -24.74 9.96
C ASP A 115 -11.43 -23.78 8.74
N ASN A 116 -10.58 -24.11 7.79
CA ASN A 116 -10.36 -23.25 6.61
C ASN A 116 -11.63 -23.08 5.76
N TYR A 117 -12.58 -24.01 5.82
CA TYR A 117 -13.85 -23.90 5.10
C TYR A 117 -14.77 -22.85 5.76
N GLU A 118 -14.91 -22.90 7.07
CA GLU A 118 -15.68 -21.92 7.84
C GLU A 118 -15.07 -20.52 7.71
N ARG A 119 -13.73 -20.42 7.79
CA ARG A 119 -12.99 -19.16 7.56
C ARG A 119 -13.18 -18.60 6.16
N PHE A 120 -13.24 -19.47 5.15
CA PHE A 120 -13.50 -19.04 3.79
C PHE A 120 -14.93 -18.53 3.63
N SER A 121 -15.91 -19.23 4.18
CA SER A 121 -17.31 -18.79 4.18
C SER A 121 -17.48 -17.43 4.85
N PHE A 122 -16.87 -17.25 6.01
CA PHE A 122 -16.87 -15.95 6.70
C PHE A 122 -16.20 -14.85 5.84
N MET A 123 -15.06 -15.14 5.22
CA MET A 123 -14.39 -14.20 4.33
C MET A 123 -15.27 -13.80 3.14
N GLU A 124 -16.03 -14.75 2.57
CA GLU A 124 -16.99 -14.45 1.51
C GLU A 124 -18.07 -13.45 1.97
N ASP A 125 -18.60 -13.61 3.19
CA ASP A 125 -19.61 -12.71 3.73
C ASP A 125 -19.05 -11.32 3.99
N ALA A 126 -17.87 -11.21 4.60
CA ALA A 126 -17.18 -9.94 4.80
C ALA A 126 -16.88 -9.21 3.47
N ILE A 127 -16.52 -9.94 2.43
CA ILE A 127 -16.32 -9.37 1.08
C ILE A 127 -17.63 -8.89 0.48
N ARG A 128 -18.73 -9.66 0.61
CA ARG A 128 -20.05 -9.24 0.09
C ARG A 128 -20.53 -7.93 0.72
N GLU A 129 -20.33 -7.79 2.02
CA GLU A 129 -20.71 -6.58 2.77
C GLU A 129 -19.87 -5.36 2.40
N ASN A 130 -18.60 -5.58 2.03
CA ASN A 130 -17.63 -4.52 1.77
C ASN A 130 -17.12 -4.49 0.32
N LYS A 131 -17.92 -4.91 -0.64
CA LYS A 131 -17.51 -5.08 -2.04
C LYS A 131 -17.09 -3.79 -2.76
N SER A 132 -17.41 -2.62 -2.19
CA SER A 132 -17.00 -1.30 -2.71
C SER A 132 -15.60 -0.89 -2.26
N ALA A 133 -15.05 -1.54 -1.22
CA ALA A 133 -13.73 -1.23 -0.70
C ALA A 133 -12.63 -1.55 -1.73
N ASP A 134 -11.58 -0.76 -1.73
CA ASP A 134 -10.42 -1.01 -2.61
C ASP A 134 -9.54 -2.14 -2.09
N ILE A 135 -9.43 -2.22 -0.75
CA ILE A 135 -8.63 -3.23 -0.06
C ILE A 135 -9.42 -3.78 1.13
N ILE A 136 -9.40 -5.10 1.31
CA ILE A 136 -9.95 -5.79 2.48
C ILE A 136 -8.84 -6.63 3.11
N LEU A 137 -8.60 -6.43 4.41
CA LEU A 137 -7.50 -7.06 5.16
C LEU A 137 -8.02 -8.11 6.12
N PHE A 138 -7.44 -9.30 6.09
CA PHE A 138 -7.63 -10.37 7.08
C PHE A 138 -6.34 -10.60 7.88
N PRO A 139 -6.42 -11.07 9.14
CA PRO A 139 -5.25 -11.25 10.01
C PRO A 139 -4.19 -12.21 9.46
N ALA A 140 -2.96 -12.11 9.98
CA ALA A 140 -1.95 -13.14 9.78
C ALA A 140 -2.41 -14.47 10.39
N GLY A 141 -2.03 -15.59 9.78
CA GLY A 141 -2.47 -16.92 10.21
C GLY A 141 -3.98 -17.14 10.06
N TYR A 142 -4.68 -16.35 9.26
CA TYR A 142 -6.12 -16.51 9.02
C TYR A 142 -6.43 -17.84 8.36
N PHE A 143 -5.60 -18.32 7.44
CA PHE A 143 -5.63 -19.68 6.90
C PHE A 143 -4.41 -20.46 7.36
N TYR A 144 -4.59 -21.76 7.53
CA TYR A 144 -3.54 -22.66 7.98
C TYR A 144 -3.47 -23.90 7.10
N PHE A 145 -2.24 -24.30 6.68
CA PHE A 145 -2.01 -25.49 5.87
C PHE A 145 -0.83 -26.31 6.40
N ASP A 146 -1.06 -27.57 6.74
CA ASP A 146 -0.01 -28.47 7.26
C ASP A 146 1.01 -28.84 6.20
N GLN A 147 0.56 -29.13 4.98
CA GLN A 147 1.39 -29.69 3.91
C GLN A 147 1.03 -29.11 2.53
N GLN A 148 1.91 -29.36 1.55
CA GLN A 148 1.69 -28.97 0.15
C GLN A 148 1.40 -27.46 -0.01
N ARG A 149 2.10 -26.64 0.74
CA ARG A 149 1.96 -25.20 0.80
C ARG A 149 1.61 -24.52 -0.54
N ILE A 150 2.45 -24.72 -1.55
CA ILE A 150 2.29 -24.05 -2.86
C ILE A 150 0.95 -24.44 -3.53
N ILE A 151 0.59 -25.71 -3.47
CA ILE A 151 -0.66 -26.23 -4.08
C ILE A 151 -1.87 -25.65 -3.33
N GLN A 152 -1.84 -25.65 -1.99
CA GLN A 152 -2.94 -25.17 -1.16
C GLN A 152 -3.13 -23.65 -1.30
N ILE A 153 -2.05 -22.88 -1.29
CA ILE A 153 -2.10 -21.43 -1.50
C ILE A 153 -2.69 -21.12 -2.88
N ASN A 154 -2.20 -21.75 -3.95
CA ASN A 154 -2.73 -21.53 -5.29
C ASN A 154 -4.21 -21.91 -5.40
N LYS A 155 -4.63 -23.02 -4.78
CA LYS A 155 -6.03 -23.43 -4.76
C LYS A 155 -6.92 -22.40 -4.07
N LEU A 156 -6.52 -21.95 -2.87
CA LEU A 156 -7.23 -20.90 -2.10
C LEU A 156 -7.33 -19.60 -2.89
N CYS A 157 -6.21 -19.12 -3.44
CA CYS A 157 -6.17 -17.86 -4.19
C CYS A 157 -6.99 -17.93 -5.48
N ASN A 158 -6.97 -19.05 -6.19
CA ASN A 158 -7.80 -19.26 -7.38
C ASN A 158 -9.30 -19.27 -7.01
N GLN A 159 -9.68 -19.91 -5.91
CA GLN A 159 -11.04 -19.92 -5.41
C GLN A 159 -11.49 -18.50 -5.03
N LEU A 160 -10.67 -17.74 -4.32
CA LEU A 160 -10.93 -16.35 -3.96
C LEU A 160 -11.06 -15.46 -5.20
N SER A 161 -10.13 -15.57 -6.15
CA SER A 161 -10.19 -14.81 -7.40
C SER A 161 -11.46 -15.12 -8.21
N ALA A 162 -11.86 -16.38 -8.30
CA ALA A 162 -13.11 -16.78 -8.95
C ALA A 162 -14.35 -16.21 -8.24
N PHE A 163 -14.34 -16.20 -6.91
CA PHE A 163 -15.39 -15.61 -6.10
C PHE A 163 -15.50 -14.10 -6.34
N LEU A 164 -14.39 -13.35 -6.28
CA LEU A 164 -14.35 -11.92 -6.58
C LEU A 164 -14.88 -11.62 -8.00
N LYS A 165 -14.51 -12.41 -8.99
CA LYS A 165 -15.06 -12.31 -10.35
C LYS A 165 -16.57 -12.52 -10.39
N SER A 166 -17.07 -13.52 -9.68
CA SER A 166 -18.51 -13.82 -9.66
C SER A 166 -19.36 -12.70 -9.06
N LEU A 167 -18.77 -11.94 -8.12
CA LEU A 167 -19.41 -10.76 -7.50
C LEU A 167 -19.22 -9.47 -8.28
N GLY A 168 -18.34 -9.44 -9.29
CA GLY A 168 -17.90 -8.18 -9.91
C GLY A 168 -17.15 -7.27 -8.93
N CYS A 169 -16.53 -7.83 -7.90
CA CYS A 169 -15.85 -7.11 -6.82
C CYS A 169 -14.42 -6.77 -7.23
N LEU A 170 -14.07 -5.49 -7.35
CA LEU A 170 -12.75 -5.01 -7.77
C LEU A 170 -11.74 -4.92 -6.63
N SER A 171 -12.14 -5.23 -5.40
CA SER A 171 -11.27 -5.16 -4.22
C SER A 171 -10.05 -6.08 -4.36
N THR A 172 -8.94 -5.64 -3.78
CA THR A 172 -7.81 -6.52 -3.47
C THR A 172 -7.96 -7.04 -2.04
N VAL A 173 -8.05 -8.34 -1.87
CA VAL A 173 -8.19 -9.00 -0.57
C VAL A 173 -6.82 -9.47 -0.12
N CYS A 174 -6.39 -9.04 1.07
CA CYS A 174 -5.11 -9.43 1.67
C CYS A 174 -5.38 -10.39 2.82
N ILE A 175 -4.80 -11.59 2.74
CA ILE A 175 -5.02 -12.69 3.68
C ILE A 175 -3.69 -13.16 4.27
N GLY A 176 -3.70 -13.49 5.56
CA GLY A 176 -2.57 -14.14 6.22
C GLY A 176 -2.66 -15.66 6.14
N ILE A 177 -1.56 -16.30 5.82
CA ILE A 177 -1.48 -17.76 5.68
C ILE A 177 -0.27 -18.27 6.46
N ASP A 178 -0.52 -19.20 7.38
CA ASP A 178 0.52 -19.93 8.06
C ASP A 178 0.58 -21.37 7.55
N CYS A 179 1.77 -21.91 7.37
CA CYS A 179 1.99 -23.26 6.89
C CYS A 179 3.04 -23.97 7.75
N ASP A 180 3.07 -25.30 7.67
CA ASP A 180 4.10 -26.16 8.28
C ASP A 180 4.31 -25.82 9.77
N ASP A 181 3.27 -25.96 10.60
CA ASP A 181 3.27 -25.65 12.04
C ASP A 181 3.65 -24.19 12.38
N GLY A 182 3.28 -23.23 11.51
CA GLY A 182 3.61 -21.82 11.69
C GLY A 182 5.03 -21.44 11.29
N ASN A 183 5.81 -22.38 10.77
CA ASN A 183 7.17 -22.11 10.29
C ASN A 183 7.19 -21.19 9.06
N ASP A 184 6.14 -21.23 8.24
CA ASP A 184 5.93 -20.32 7.11
C ASP A 184 4.82 -19.33 7.45
N GLN A 185 5.15 -18.05 7.53
CA GLN A 185 4.20 -16.98 7.79
C GLN A 185 4.17 -16.05 6.58
N LEU A 186 3.04 -16.03 5.90
CA LEU A 186 2.86 -15.34 4.62
C LEU A 186 1.69 -14.37 4.68
N ALA A 187 1.79 -13.28 3.93
CA ALA A 187 0.66 -12.44 3.57
C ALA A 187 0.51 -12.47 2.05
N VAL A 188 -0.70 -12.65 1.57
CA VAL A 188 -1.01 -12.78 0.14
C VAL A 188 -2.07 -11.77 -0.24
N ALA A 189 -1.84 -11.01 -1.31
CA ALA A 189 -2.81 -10.10 -1.90
C ALA A 189 -3.40 -10.74 -3.17
N VAL A 190 -4.72 -10.81 -3.25
CA VAL A 190 -5.47 -11.45 -4.35
C VAL A 190 -6.56 -10.51 -4.85
N ASN A 191 -6.71 -10.40 -6.15
CA ASN A 191 -7.83 -9.73 -6.79
C ASN A 191 -8.51 -10.64 -7.83
N GLN A 192 -9.37 -10.11 -8.66
CA GLN A 192 -10.03 -10.86 -9.75
C GLN A 192 -9.04 -11.50 -10.74
N GLU A 193 -7.87 -10.93 -10.92
CA GLU A 193 -6.85 -11.42 -11.86
C GLU A 193 -5.97 -12.52 -11.24
N GLY A 194 -6.05 -12.72 -9.93
CA GLY A 194 -5.27 -13.70 -9.18
C GLY A 194 -4.35 -13.05 -8.15
N ILE A 195 -3.26 -13.74 -7.82
CA ILE A 195 -2.27 -13.28 -6.84
C ILE A 195 -1.54 -12.05 -7.39
N GLN A 196 -1.54 -10.97 -6.61
CA GLN A 196 -0.85 -9.71 -6.92
C GLN A 196 0.48 -9.58 -6.17
N ALA A 197 0.52 -10.09 -4.93
CA ALA A 197 1.71 -10.01 -4.09
C ALA A 197 1.75 -11.15 -3.08
N ILE A 198 2.95 -11.57 -2.70
CA ILE A 198 3.19 -12.44 -1.55
C ILE A 198 4.36 -11.88 -0.75
N GLY A 199 4.14 -11.62 0.55
CA GLY A 199 5.17 -11.25 1.50
C GLY A 199 5.41 -12.39 2.48
N ARG A 200 6.66 -12.89 2.58
CA ARG A 200 7.08 -13.76 3.68
C ARG A 200 7.61 -12.90 4.81
N LYS A 201 7.33 -13.25 6.05
CA LYS A 201 7.89 -12.56 7.22
C LYS A 201 9.42 -12.45 7.11
N PHE A 202 9.96 -11.23 7.22
CA PHE A 202 11.40 -10.98 7.17
C PHE A 202 11.97 -10.53 8.51
N TYR A 203 11.13 -10.05 9.42
CA TYR A 203 11.52 -9.57 10.74
C TYR A 203 10.75 -10.35 11.82
N PRO A 204 11.27 -11.49 12.29
CA PRO A 204 10.65 -12.28 13.36
C PRO A 204 10.81 -11.63 14.73
N THR A 205 10.04 -12.07 15.70
CA THR A 205 10.33 -11.84 17.12
C THR A 205 11.58 -12.65 17.55
N ALA A 206 12.14 -12.33 18.72
CA ALA A 206 13.26 -13.09 19.25
C ALA A 206 12.91 -14.58 19.49
N ASP A 207 11.66 -14.85 19.88
CA ASP A 207 11.19 -16.22 20.14
C ASP A 207 10.95 -17.00 18.82
N GLU A 208 10.65 -16.30 17.73
CA GLU A 208 10.45 -16.91 16.40
C GLU A 208 11.76 -17.10 15.63
N ASP A 209 12.81 -16.32 15.97
CA ASP A 209 14.08 -16.36 15.24
C ASP A 209 14.77 -17.73 15.45
N GLY A 210 14.92 -18.47 14.37
CA GLY A 210 15.40 -19.83 14.39
C GLY A 210 14.33 -20.92 14.19
N TYR A 211 13.03 -20.57 14.32
CA TYR A 211 11.93 -21.51 14.05
C TYR A 211 11.30 -21.24 12.70
N ILE A 212 11.01 -19.97 12.38
CA ILE A 212 10.35 -19.63 11.13
C ILE A 212 11.33 -19.54 9.95
N ARG A 213 10.82 -19.86 8.78
CA ARG A 213 11.51 -19.62 7.51
C ARG A 213 11.32 -18.16 7.10
N LYS A 214 12.18 -17.29 7.61
CA LYS A 214 12.14 -15.86 7.28
C LYS A 214 12.68 -15.58 5.88
N ALA A 215 12.15 -14.53 5.23
CA ALA A 215 12.74 -13.98 4.01
C ALA A 215 14.14 -13.41 4.32
N LYS A 216 15.08 -13.58 3.41
CA LYS A 216 16.45 -13.06 3.56
C LYS A 216 16.46 -11.53 3.51
N THR A 217 15.58 -10.96 2.70
CA THR A 217 15.38 -9.53 2.58
C THR A 217 13.88 -9.22 2.41
N TYR A 218 13.51 -7.97 2.69
CA TYR A 218 12.13 -7.50 2.45
C TYR A 218 11.72 -7.57 0.97
N SER A 219 12.68 -7.59 0.04
CA SER A 219 12.46 -7.60 -1.41
C SER A 219 12.56 -9.00 -2.05
N GLU A 220 12.76 -10.03 -1.25
CA GLU A 220 12.79 -11.41 -1.75
C GLU A 220 11.44 -11.79 -2.36
N LEU A 221 11.47 -12.38 -3.56
CA LEU A 221 10.28 -12.90 -4.19
C LEU A 221 9.84 -14.19 -3.52
N GLU A 222 8.56 -14.27 -3.17
CA GLU A 222 7.97 -15.50 -2.67
C GLU A 222 7.07 -16.12 -3.73
N MET A 223 7.34 -17.35 -4.09
CA MET A 223 6.64 -18.05 -5.21
C MET A 223 6.66 -17.26 -6.54
N GLY A 224 7.67 -16.41 -6.75
CA GLY A 224 7.78 -15.56 -7.93
C GLY A 224 7.04 -14.21 -7.84
N TYR A 225 6.32 -13.95 -6.75
CA TYR A 225 5.59 -12.71 -6.53
C TYR A 225 6.36 -11.72 -5.66
N PRO A 226 6.27 -10.40 -5.96
CA PRO A 226 6.82 -9.36 -5.10
C PRO A 226 5.93 -9.15 -3.87
N ARG A 227 6.49 -8.53 -2.83
CA ARG A 227 5.75 -8.06 -1.65
C ARG A 227 5.04 -6.72 -1.88
N ILE A 228 5.52 -5.92 -2.82
CA ILE A 228 4.99 -4.61 -3.16
C ILE A 228 4.10 -4.74 -4.40
N PHE A 229 2.89 -4.20 -4.31
CA PHE A 229 1.93 -4.21 -5.42
C PHE A 229 1.23 -2.86 -5.55
N LYS A 230 0.35 -2.70 -6.53
CA LYS A 230 -0.36 -1.44 -6.76
C LYS A 230 -1.87 -1.62 -6.74
N VAL A 231 -2.56 -0.68 -6.09
CA VAL A 231 -4.02 -0.51 -6.17
C VAL A 231 -4.29 0.94 -6.47
N LYS A 232 -5.09 1.25 -7.49
CA LYS A 232 -5.36 2.64 -7.94
C LYS A 232 -4.11 3.49 -8.09
N GLY A 233 -3.03 2.90 -8.61
CA GLY A 233 -1.74 3.59 -8.80
C GLY A 233 -0.90 3.80 -7.54
N LYS A 234 -1.42 3.53 -6.33
CA LYS A 234 -0.69 3.62 -5.06
C LYS A 234 0.19 2.38 -4.86
N SER A 235 1.42 2.59 -4.43
CA SER A 235 2.37 1.52 -4.08
C SER A 235 2.11 1.02 -2.67
N ILE A 236 1.83 -0.26 -2.51
CA ILE A 236 1.39 -0.87 -1.25
C ILE A 236 2.42 -1.89 -0.81
N PHE A 237 2.86 -1.77 0.44
CA PHE A 237 3.78 -2.73 1.07
C PHE A 237 3.00 -3.70 1.96
N LEU A 238 3.15 -5.00 1.71
CA LEU A 238 2.49 -6.06 2.46
C LEU A 238 3.42 -6.60 3.54
N ALA A 239 3.08 -6.39 4.81
CA ALA A 239 3.86 -6.77 5.98
C ALA A 239 3.18 -7.89 6.78
N VAL A 240 3.97 -8.85 7.23
CA VAL A 240 3.52 -9.95 8.09
C VAL A 240 3.89 -9.63 9.53
N CYS A 241 2.89 -9.34 10.36
CA CYS A 241 3.04 -9.19 11.80
C CYS A 241 4.23 -8.28 12.19
N TYR A 242 5.27 -8.82 12.77
CA TYR A 242 6.44 -8.09 13.27
C TYR A 242 7.26 -7.38 12.18
N ASP A 243 6.99 -7.63 10.90
CA ASP A 243 7.56 -6.85 9.80
C ASP A 243 7.25 -5.34 9.94
N GLY A 244 6.12 -4.98 10.58
CA GLY A 244 5.78 -3.61 10.90
C GLY A 244 6.86 -2.90 11.75
N PHE A 245 7.48 -3.60 12.70
CA PHE A 245 8.66 -3.09 13.43
C PHE A 245 9.92 -3.13 12.56
N GLY A 246 10.05 -4.17 11.74
CA GLY A 246 11.21 -4.39 10.88
C GLY A 246 11.45 -3.25 9.90
N ILE A 247 10.39 -2.60 9.40
CA ILE A 247 10.49 -1.45 8.49
C ILE A 247 11.42 -0.38 9.07
N ARG A 248 11.22 -0.01 10.33
CA ARG A 248 12.03 1.00 11.02
C ARG A 248 13.32 0.43 11.59
N HIS A 249 13.27 -0.75 12.23
CA HIS A 249 14.44 -1.33 12.91
C HIS A 249 15.54 -1.74 11.93
N CYS A 250 15.17 -2.24 10.74
CA CYS A 250 16.12 -2.53 9.67
C CYS A 250 16.48 -1.30 8.84
N ASN A 251 15.95 -0.12 9.18
CA ASN A 251 16.17 1.13 8.43
C ASN A 251 15.97 0.93 6.92
N LEU A 252 14.82 0.37 6.53
CA LEU A 252 14.56 0.10 5.12
C LEU A 252 14.58 1.41 4.31
N PRO A 253 15.13 1.39 3.07
CA PRO A 253 15.18 2.60 2.25
C PRO A 253 13.78 3.13 1.91
N ASP A 254 13.70 4.39 1.51
CA ASP A 254 12.47 4.94 0.92
C ASP A 254 12.21 4.26 -0.43
N LEU A 255 11.14 3.47 -0.47
CA LEU A 255 10.71 2.70 -1.64
C LEU A 255 9.56 3.39 -2.39
N GLY A 256 9.22 4.63 -2.02
CA GLY A 256 8.05 5.32 -2.56
C GLY A 256 6.74 4.61 -2.20
N ILE A 257 6.65 4.05 -0.99
CA ILE A 257 5.45 3.38 -0.49
C ILE A 257 4.40 4.42 -0.12
N ASP A 258 3.20 4.23 -0.63
CA ASP A 258 2.05 5.07 -0.33
C ASP A 258 1.25 4.55 0.86
N ILE A 259 1.20 3.23 1.08
CA ILE A 259 0.43 2.56 2.14
C ILE A 259 1.18 1.32 2.62
N VAL A 260 1.19 1.09 3.93
CA VAL A 260 1.64 -0.17 4.52
C VAL A 260 0.43 -0.93 5.06
N LEU A 261 0.33 -2.21 4.72
CA LEU A 261 -0.66 -3.14 5.24
C LEU A 261 0.03 -4.15 6.15
N VAL A 262 -0.36 -4.18 7.43
CA VAL A 262 0.22 -5.09 8.42
C VAL A 262 -0.81 -6.11 8.86
N LEU A 263 -0.59 -7.35 8.50
CA LEU A 263 -1.41 -8.47 8.95
C LEU A 263 -0.78 -9.02 10.24
N ALA A 264 -1.31 -8.62 11.40
CA ALA A 264 -0.82 -9.10 12.69
C ALA A 264 -1.46 -10.45 13.07
N HIS A 265 -0.70 -11.25 13.81
CA HIS A 265 -1.20 -12.47 14.42
C HIS A 265 -2.04 -12.18 15.68
N GLN A 266 -2.20 -13.17 16.52
CA GLN A 266 -3.04 -13.11 17.70
C GLN A 266 -2.36 -12.42 18.89
N PHE A 267 -3.19 -11.68 19.66
CA PHE A 267 -2.84 -11.10 20.94
C PHE A 267 -3.64 -11.78 22.06
N TRP A 268 -2.94 -12.26 23.07
CA TRP A 268 -3.52 -12.95 24.23
C TRP A 268 -3.79 -11.98 25.38
N LYS A 269 -4.49 -12.45 26.41
CA LYS A 269 -4.56 -11.75 27.68
C LYS A 269 -3.16 -11.64 28.29
N ARG A 270 -2.92 -10.57 29.04
CA ARG A 270 -1.65 -10.41 29.75
C ARG A 270 -1.40 -11.59 30.68
N GLY A 271 -0.21 -12.18 30.57
CA GLY A 271 0.22 -13.32 31.36
C GLY A 271 -0.19 -14.70 30.82
N GLU A 272 -1.00 -14.76 29.76
CA GLU A 272 -1.44 -16.00 29.14
C GLU A 272 -0.77 -16.29 27.79
N GLY A 273 -0.10 -15.27 27.21
CA GLY A 273 0.56 -15.36 25.91
C GLY A 273 1.02 -14.01 25.40
N PRO A 274 1.37 -13.89 24.10
CA PRO A 274 1.75 -12.63 23.48
C PRO A 274 0.66 -11.57 23.63
N SER A 275 0.92 -10.49 24.39
CA SER A 275 -0.04 -9.44 24.71
C SER A 275 0.49 -8.03 24.38
N GLY A 276 1.39 -7.93 23.43
CA GLY A 276 2.07 -6.69 23.04
C GLY A 276 1.28 -5.80 22.08
N ASP A 277 -0.07 -5.86 22.10
CA ASP A 277 -0.94 -5.07 21.23
C ASP A 277 -0.68 -3.56 21.32
N VAL A 278 -0.49 -3.02 22.53
CA VAL A 278 -0.19 -1.58 22.73
C VAL A 278 1.16 -1.20 22.12
N ASP A 279 2.18 -2.01 22.32
CA ASP A 279 3.50 -1.78 21.72
C ASP A 279 3.44 -1.93 20.20
N PHE A 280 2.64 -2.87 19.71
CA PHE A 280 2.42 -3.08 18.29
C PHE A 280 1.81 -1.84 17.63
N ALA A 281 0.74 -1.31 18.22
CA ALA A 281 0.11 -0.09 17.73
C ALA A 281 1.05 1.12 17.80
N ARG A 282 1.75 1.31 18.91
CA ARG A 282 2.60 2.49 19.17
C ARG A 282 3.95 2.44 18.47
N LYS A 283 4.55 1.30 18.30
CA LYS A 283 5.90 1.14 17.77
C LYS A 283 5.94 0.44 16.41
N GLY A 284 5.09 -0.55 16.18
CA GLY A 284 4.97 -1.25 14.90
C GLY A 284 4.31 -0.36 13.86
N PHE A 285 3.03 -0.03 14.05
CA PHE A 285 2.29 0.78 13.07
C PHE A 285 2.81 2.21 13.01
N ALA A 286 2.91 2.90 14.14
CA ALA A 286 3.39 4.28 14.17
C ALA A 286 4.86 4.39 13.76
N GLY A 287 5.69 3.40 14.08
CA GLY A 287 7.09 3.37 13.66
C GLY A 287 7.26 3.22 12.15
N ALA A 288 6.48 2.35 11.51
CA ALA A 288 6.47 2.19 10.05
C ALA A 288 5.93 3.44 9.36
N SER A 289 4.83 4.01 9.88
CA SER A 289 4.24 5.24 9.37
C SER A 289 5.22 6.42 9.43
N GLN A 290 5.92 6.59 10.56
CA GLN A 290 6.95 7.63 10.72
C GLN A 290 8.12 7.43 9.75
N HIS A 291 8.54 6.19 9.55
CA HIS A 291 9.71 5.88 8.73
C HIS A 291 9.50 6.22 7.25
N TRP A 292 8.32 5.89 6.70
CA TRP A 292 7.99 6.14 5.29
C TRP A 292 7.00 7.29 5.07
N ASN A 293 6.57 7.97 6.13
CA ASN A 293 5.62 9.08 6.06
C ASN A 293 4.33 8.73 5.27
N CYS A 294 3.78 7.55 5.53
CA CYS A 294 2.58 7.04 4.87
C CYS A 294 1.62 6.38 5.87
N PRO A 295 0.32 6.24 5.55
CA PRO A 295 -0.62 5.53 6.40
C PRO A 295 -0.27 4.05 6.50
N VAL A 296 -0.48 3.50 7.69
CA VAL A 296 -0.35 2.08 8.01
C VAL A 296 -1.69 1.56 8.47
N PHE A 297 -2.22 0.54 7.82
CA PHE A 297 -3.43 -0.16 8.22
C PHE A 297 -3.05 -1.53 8.77
N GLY A 298 -3.73 -1.94 9.84
CA GLY A 298 -3.42 -3.19 10.50
C GLY A 298 -4.65 -3.95 10.94
N THR A 299 -4.56 -5.26 10.91
CA THR A 299 -5.57 -6.20 11.39
C THR A 299 -4.95 -7.15 12.41
N ALA A 300 -5.75 -7.78 13.25
CA ALA A 300 -5.28 -8.68 14.29
C ALA A 300 -6.39 -9.63 14.77
N VAL A 301 -5.96 -10.63 15.54
CA VAL A 301 -6.84 -11.51 16.30
C VAL A 301 -6.62 -11.26 17.80
N PHE A 302 -7.69 -11.11 18.57
CA PHE A 302 -7.66 -11.02 20.03
C PHE A 302 -8.16 -12.33 20.63
N PHE A 303 -7.23 -13.12 21.18
CA PHE A 303 -7.51 -14.46 21.66
C PHE A 303 -8.05 -14.43 23.09
N CYS A 304 -9.25 -15.00 23.30
CA CYS A 304 -9.96 -15.04 24.59
C CYS A 304 -10.11 -13.66 25.26
N ARG A 305 -10.19 -12.60 24.50
CA ARG A 305 -10.39 -11.22 25.00
C ARG A 305 -11.09 -10.36 23.94
N ASP A 306 -11.77 -9.31 24.42
CA ASP A 306 -12.39 -8.32 23.55
C ASP A 306 -11.34 -7.51 22.79
N ILE A 307 -11.74 -6.98 21.63
CA ILE A 307 -10.95 -5.99 20.90
C ILE A 307 -10.88 -4.75 21.78
N PRO A 308 -9.67 -4.21 22.07
CA PRO A 308 -9.55 -2.96 22.82
C PRO A 308 -10.23 -1.81 22.07
N GLU A 309 -11.05 -1.01 22.78
CA GLU A 309 -11.76 0.15 22.20
C GLU A 309 -10.85 1.12 21.44
N ASN A 310 -9.59 1.21 21.84
CA ASN A 310 -8.58 2.08 21.26
C ASN A 310 -7.61 1.33 20.31
N TRP A 311 -7.96 0.12 19.87
CA TRP A 311 -7.16 -0.57 18.86
C TRP A 311 -7.18 0.22 17.55
N PRO A 312 -6.01 0.64 17.01
CA PRO A 312 -5.95 1.41 15.79
C PRO A 312 -5.98 0.48 14.57
N THR A 313 -7.00 0.58 13.76
CA THR A 313 -7.07 -0.10 12.46
C THR A 313 -6.27 0.63 11.38
N GLY A 314 -6.06 1.94 11.56
CA GLY A 314 -5.20 2.77 10.71
C GLY A 314 -4.45 3.84 11.52
N VAL A 315 -3.20 4.07 11.16
CA VAL A 315 -2.30 5.04 11.81
C VAL A 315 -1.61 5.87 10.75
N LEU A 316 -1.62 7.19 10.90
CA LEU A 316 -0.78 8.11 10.16
C LEU A 316 0.01 8.98 11.14
N TRP A 317 1.32 8.85 11.10
CA TRP A 317 2.23 9.72 11.83
C TRP A 317 2.42 11.04 11.07
N THR A 318 2.25 12.16 11.77
CA THR A 318 2.48 13.49 11.20
C THR A 318 3.65 14.16 11.90
N ASP A 319 4.69 14.54 11.17
CA ASP A 319 5.89 15.19 11.73
C ASP A 319 5.59 16.51 12.46
N GLN A 320 4.56 17.21 12.01
CA GLN A 320 4.23 18.53 12.55
C GLN A 320 3.66 18.50 13.98
N SER A 321 3.10 17.39 14.41
CA SER A 321 2.44 17.29 15.72
C SER A 321 3.05 16.25 16.62
N GLN A 322 3.96 15.42 16.11
CA GLN A 322 4.47 14.19 16.78
C GLN A 322 3.33 13.32 17.35
N SER A 323 2.14 13.46 16.81
CA SER A 323 0.95 12.73 17.24
C SER A 323 0.61 11.65 16.22
N VAL A 324 0.23 10.50 16.75
CA VAL A 324 -0.34 9.42 15.94
C VAL A 324 -1.82 9.72 15.76
N ARG A 325 -2.27 9.85 14.51
CA ARG A 325 -3.68 9.91 14.20
C ARG A 325 -4.20 8.50 13.98
N HIS A 326 -5.28 8.17 14.68
CA HIS A 326 -5.98 6.90 14.53
C HIS A 326 -7.15 7.13 13.58
N PHE A 327 -7.23 6.31 12.54
CA PHE A 327 -8.36 6.29 11.63
C PHE A 327 -9.14 5.01 11.90
N LYS A 328 -10.42 5.15 12.26
CA LYS A 328 -11.35 4.03 12.26
C LYS A 328 -11.94 3.94 10.86
N TYR A 329 -11.56 2.92 10.14
CA TYR A 329 -12.24 2.46 8.95
C TYR A 329 -13.16 1.32 9.40
N HIS A 330 -13.97 0.73 8.61
CA HIS A 330 -14.91 -0.29 9.06
C HIS A 330 -14.23 -1.36 9.92
N GLU A 331 -14.70 -1.52 11.16
CA GLU A 331 -14.36 -2.61 12.06
C GLU A 331 -15.54 -3.59 12.00
N ASN A 332 -15.36 -4.77 11.42
CA ASN A 332 -16.28 -5.86 11.62
C ASN A 332 -15.77 -6.65 12.81
N GLU A 333 -16.46 -6.54 13.95
CA GLU A 333 -16.28 -7.43 15.08
C GLU A 333 -16.93 -8.76 14.73
N LEU A 334 -16.18 -9.82 14.91
CA LEU A 334 -16.63 -11.20 14.74
C LEU A 334 -16.84 -11.90 16.05
#